data_41220dbb64cc5b119c39d0b6e01bd19b
#
_entry.id   41220dbb64cc5b119c39d0b6e01bd19b
#
_cell.length_a   1.000
_cell.length_b   1.000
_cell.length_c   1.000
_cell.angle_alpha   90.00
_cell.angle_beta   90.00
_cell.angle_gamma   90.00
#
_symmetry.space_group_name_H-M   'P 1'
#
loop_
_entity.id
_entity.type
_entity.pdbx_description
1 polymer ?
#
loop_
_entity_poly.entity_id
_entity_poly.type
_entity_poly.pdbx_seq_one_letter_code
_entity_poly.pdbx_strand_id
1 'polypeptide(L)'
;MNRRDFCKTVTTALIAWGLNPVLVLADNGNKILNGEFLIDSKSASNGFTDLNDNIVETKSEKSIIKVKDDFYLVRPETKLKFISNKLTEVIKGSVHAVFSKQKDELKVKIPQGTIGIRGTSIFVDLEPSKNRSYFCNCYGETVLYDNEGKLIKTIVSDGHKSGAFTDDGKFRPYFHNYLFNKYAKNHPRIFDDEMEKAGCIVKDSHCTLKS
;
A
#
# COMPACT_ATOMS: atom_id res chain seq x y z
N MET A 1 -32.24 18.36 28.29
CA MET A 1 -32.07 17.05 27.60
C MET A 1 -30.61 16.91 27.20
N ASN A 2 -29.91 15.92 27.71
CA ASN A 2 -28.45 15.76 27.53
C ASN A 2 -28.17 15.08 26.13
N ARG A 3 -27.06 15.41 25.47
CA ARG A 3 -26.71 14.83 24.15
C ARG A 3 -26.73 13.29 24.12
N ARG A 4 -26.43 12.64 25.25
CA ARG A 4 -26.52 11.19 25.41
C ARG A 4 -27.94 10.63 25.35
N ASP A 5 -28.89 11.38 25.87
CA ASP A 5 -30.30 10.95 25.89
C ASP A 5 -30.95 11.12 24.51
N PHE A 6 -30.52 12.14 23.74
CA PHE A 6 -30.98 12.35 22.37
C PHE A 6 -30.55 11.18 21.45
N CYS A 7 -29.30 10.72 21.56
CA CYS A 7 -28.84 9.56 20.77
C CYS A 7 -29.59 8.26 21.12
N LYS A 8 -29.89 8.04 22.40
CA LYS A 8 -30.68 6.87 22.81
C LYS A 8 -32.12 6.91 22.28
N THR A 9 -32.74 8.08 22.29
CA THR A 9 -34.15 8.26 21.81
C THR A 9 -34.22 8.04 20.30
N VAL A 10 -33.24 8.52 19.52
CA VAL A 10 -33.20 8.33 18.07
C VAL A 10 -33.01 6.85 17.71
N THR A 11 -32.16 6.15 18.43
CA THR A 11 -31.89 4.72 18.17
C THR A 11 -33.16 3.89 18.46
N THR A 12 -33.89 4.20 19.54
CA THR A 12 -35.10 3.48 19.90
C THR A 12 -36.28 3.76 18.93
N ALA A 13 -36.37 4.99 18.42
CA ALA A 13 -37.40 5.37 17.44
C ALA A 13 -37.18 4.67 16.07
N LEU A 14 -35.96 4.51 15.62
CA LEU A 14 -35.61 3.81 14.36
C LEU A 14 -35.98 2.33 14.40
N ILE A 15 -35.78 1.66 15.54
CA ILE A 15 -36.16 0.26 15.72
C ILE A 15 -37.69 0.06 15.69
N ALA A 16 -38.47 1.01 16.23
CA ALA A 16 -39.93 0.95 16.27
C ALA A 16 -40.58 1.05 14.88
N TRP A 17 -39.87 1.57 13.86
CA TRP A 17 -40.41 1.74 12.51
C TRP A 17 -39.95 0.64 11.52
N GLY A 18 -39.34 -0.42 12.00
CA GLY A 18 -38.93 -1.57 11.15
C GLY A 18 -37.84 -1.22 10.13
N LEU A 19 -37.21 -0.07 10.26
CA LEU A 19 -36.04 0.28 9.48
C LEU A 19 -34.86 -0.52 10.05
N ASN A 20 -34.43 -1.52 9.32
CA ASN A 20 -33.13 -2.18 9.63
C ASN A 20 -32.09 -1.06 9.77
N PRO A 21 -31.40 -0.96 10.92
CA PRO A 21 -30.28 -0.04 11.00
C PRO A 21 -29.29 -0.48 9.93
N VAL A 22 -29.16 0.31 8.87
CA VAL A 22 -28.01 0.20 7.99
C VAL A 22 -26.83 0.46 8.92
N LEU A 23 -26.12 -0.58 9.29
CA LEU A 23 -24.82 -0.46 9.95
C LEU A 23 -23.96 0.34 8.97
N VAL A 24 -23.91 1.65 9.17
CA VAL A 24 -22.89 2.49 8.59
C VAL A 24 -21.60 2.02 9.27
N LEU A 25 -20.97 1.02 8.65
CA LEU A 25 -19.60 0.66 9.03
C LEU A 25 -18.81 1.95 8.94
N ALA A 26 -18.23 2.36 10.05
CA ALA A 26 -17.40 3.53 10.09
C ALA A 26 -16.36 3.38 8.96
N ASP A 27 -16.34 4.34 8.05
CA ASP A 27 -15.34 4.40 6.99
C ASP A 27 -13.97 4.51 7.67
N ASN A 28 -13.26 3.37 7.75
CA ASN A 28 -11.89 3.32 8.28
C ASN A 28 -10.86 3.85 7.26
N GLY A 29 -11.31 4.36 6.12
CA GLY A 29 -10.50 4.89 5.05
C GLY A 29 -9.86 3.83 4.16
N ASN A 30 -10.18 2.54 4.35
CA ASN A 30 -9.64 1.45 3.54
C ASN A 30 -10.65 1.04 2.49
N LYS A 31 -10.23 1.03 1.22
CA LYS A 31 -11.12 0.74 0.10
C LYS A 31 -10.41 -0.02 -1.02
N ILE A 32 -11.02 -1.09 -1.50
CA ILE A 32 -10.66 -1.72 -2.76
C ILE A 32 -11.26 -0.87 -3.88
N LEU A 33 -10.41 -0.30 -4.73
CA LEU A 33 -10.84 0.56 -5.83
C LEU A 33 -11.05 -0.22 -7.12
N ASN A 34 -10.23 -1.25 -7.34
CA ASN A 34 -10.30 -2.09 -8.53
C ASN A 34 -9.69 -3.46 -8.26
N GLY A 35 -10.29 -4.51 -8.83
CA GLY A 35 -9.80 -5.88 -8.79
C GLY A 35 -10.41 -6.73 -7.70
N GLU A 36 -9.95 -7.98 -7.64
CA GLU A 36 -10.38 -8.98 -6.70
C GLU A 36 -9.23 -9.41 -5.78
N PHE A 37 -9.54 -9.59 -4.53
CA PHE A 37 -8.61 -10.05 -3.51
C PHE A 37 -9.13 -11.26 -2.76
N LEU A 38 -8.22 -11.98 -2.15
CA LEU A 38 -8.49 -12.76 -0.96
C LEU A 38 -8.04 -11.96 0.27
N ILE A 39 -8.93 -11.76 1.22
CA ILE A 39 -8.61 -11.22 2.54
C ILE A 39 -8.81 -12.38 3.51
N ASP A 40 -7.71 -12.82 4.15
CA ASP A 40 -7.68 -14.04 4.98
C ASP A 40 -8.38 -15.24 4.32
N SER A 41 -8.05 -15.45 3.02
CA SER A 41 -8.59 -16.52 2.17
C SER A 41 -10.07 -16.36 1.78
N LYS A 42 -10.73 -15.26 2.12
CA LYS A 42 -12.11 -14.95 1.70
C LYS A 42 -12.10 -13.95 0.54
N SER A 43 -12.90 -14.20 -0.48
CA SER A 43 -13.02 -13.30 -1.62
C SER A 43 -13.57 -11.93 -1.20
N ALA A 44 -12.91 -10.88 -1.67
CA ALA A 44 -13.33 -9.50 -1.53
C ALA A 44 -13.13 -8.76 -2.85
N SER A 45 -14.03 -7.84 -3.15
CA SER A 45 -14.00 -7.01 -4.35
C SER A 45 -14.27 -5.55 -3.98
N ASN A 46 -14.44 -4.70 -4.97
CA ASN A 46 -14.62 -3.26 -4.80
C ASN A 46 -15.52 -2.87 -3.62
N GLY A 47 -15.04 -1.96 -2.80
CA GLY A 47 -15.77 -1.44 -1.64
C GLY A 47 -14.89 -1.22 -0.42
N PHE A 48 -15.54 -0.80 0.67
CA PHE A 48 -14.88 -0.63 1.97
C PHE A 48 -14.57 -1.98 2.61
N THR A 49 -13.41 -2.08 3.21
CA THR A 49 -12.96 -3.31 3.87
C THR A 49 -12.03 -3.00 5.04
N ASP A 50 -12.02 -3.86 6.05
CA ASP A 50 -11.01 -3.78 7.09
C ASP A 50 -9.76 -4.56 6.65
N LEU A 51 -8.63 -3.86 6.64
CA LEU A 51 -7.33 -4.43 6.29
C LEU A 51 -6.39 -4.59 7.49
N ASN A 52 -6.79 -4.11 8.68
CA ASN A 52 -5.93 -4.14 9.86
C ASN A 52 -5.64 -5.59 10.28
N ASP A 53 -4.36 -5.90 10.40
CA ASP A 53 -3.80 -7.22 10.75
C ASP A 53 -4.20 -8.35 9.78
N ASN A 54 -4.79 -8.00 8.63
CA ASN A 54 -5.26 -8.98 7.64
C ASN A 54 -4.23 -9.19 6.53
N ILE A 55 -4.27 -10.40 5.97
CA ILE A 55 -3.50 -10.78 4.81
C ILE A 55 -4.34 -10.55 3.56
N VAL A 56 -3.80 -9.79 2.62
CA VAL A 56 -4.40 -9.50 1.32
C VAL A 56 -3.60 -10.21 0.23
N GLU A 57 -4.28 -10.96 -0.61
CA GLU A 57 -3.65 -11.73 -1.68
C GLU A 57 -4.38 -11.50 -3.01
N THR A 58 -3.63 -11.16 -4.07
CA THR A 58 -4.12 -11.11 -5.44
C THR A 58 -3.88 -12.43 -6.15
N LYS A 59 -4.79 -12.81 -7.06
CA LYS A 59 -4.65 -13.98 -7.93
C LYS A 59 -3.97 -13.60 -9.26
N SER A 60 -4.69 -13.79 -10.35
CA SER A 60 -4.18 -13.59 -11.73
C SER A 60 -4.19 -12.13 -12.20
N GLU A 61 -4.88 -11.25 -11.49
CA GLU A 61 -5.03 -9.86 -11.89
C GLU A 61 -4.41 -8.90 -10.89
N LYS A 62 -4.01 -7.72 -11.39
CA LYS A 62 -3.58 -6.61 -10.55
C LYS A 62 -4.79 -5.95 -9.90
N SER A 63 -4.60 -5.40 -8.74
CA SER A 63 -5.65 -4.74 -7.99
C SER A 63 -5.16 -3.48 -7.29
N ILE A 64 -6.05 -2.53 -7.06
CA ILE A 64 -5.72 -1.25 -6.42
C ILE A 64 -6.45 -1.13 -5.10
N ILE A 65 -5.69 -0.88 -4.05
CA ILE A 65 -6.19 -0.63 -2.71
C ILE A 65 -5.84 0.80 -2.30
N LYS A 66 -6.80 1.50 -1.73
CA LYS A 66 -6.59 2.72 -0.98
C LYS A 66 -6.62 2.41 0.52
N VAL A 67 -5.59 2.86 1.23
CA VAL A 67 -5.51 2.78 2.70
C VAL A 67 -5.33 4.19 3.21
N LYS A 68 -6.40 4.79 3.74
CA LYS A 68 -6.47 6.22 4.05
C LYS A 68 -6.15 7.06 2.81
N ASP A 69 -5.02 7.78 2.82
CA ASP A 69 -4.56 8.61 1.70
C ASP A 69 -3.45 7.95 0.87
N ASP A 70 -3.12 6.70 1.17
CA ASP A 70 -2.08 5.94 0.49
C ASP A 70 -2.70 4.96 -0.51
N PHE A 71 -2.01 4.73 -1.62
CA PHE A 71 -2.46 3.84 -2.69
C PHE A 71 -1.46 2.72 -2.92
N TYR A 72 -1.99 1.53 -3.12
CA TYR A 72 -1.23 0.32 -3.41
C TYR A 72 -1.74 -0.30 -4.71
N LEU A 73 -0.92 -0.32 -5.75
CA LEU A 73 -1.12 -1.17 -6.92
C LEU A 73 -0.46 -2.52 -6.64
N VAL A 74 -1.28 -3.49 -6.29
CA VAL A 74 -0.86 -4.84 -5.96
C VAL A 74 -0.86 -5.68 -7.22
N ARG A 75 0.29 -6.23 -7.59
CA ARG A 75 0.46 -7.03 -8.81
C ARG A 75 -0.17 -8.42 -8.66
N PRO A 76 -0.35 -9.17 -9.77
CA PRO A 76 -0.78 -10.57 -9.69
C PRO A 76 0.11 -11.41 -8.78
N GLU A 77 -0.49 -12.41 -8.14
CA GLU A 77 0.18 -13.36 -7.23
C GLU A 77 0.96 -12.72 -6.08
N THR A 78 0.51 -11.57 -5.62
CA THR A 78 1.13 -10.82 -4.54
C THR A 78 0.39 -11.02 -3.23
N LYS A 79 1.14 -11.12 -2.14
CA LYS A 79 0.65 -11.27 -0.79
C LYS A 79 1.22 -10.19 0.11
N LEU A 80 0.33 -9.41 0.71
CA LEU A 80 0.64 -8.31 1.64
C LEU A 80 0.00 -8.60 2.99
N LYS A 81 0.60 -8.11 4.07
CA LYS A 81 -0.02 -8.02 5.38
C LYS A 81 -0.02 -6.57 5.85
N PHE A 82 -1.19 -6.04 6.15
CA PHE A 82 -1.36 -4.72 6.76
C PHE A 82 -1.34 -4.87 8.28
N ILE A 83 -0.16 -4.88 8.89
CA ILE A 83 0.02 -5.13 10.33
C ILE A 83 -0.59 -4.00 11.15
N SER A 84 -0.46 -2.77 10.67
CA SER A 84 -1.04 -1.59 11.28
C SER A 84 -1.13 -0.45 10.27
N ASN A 85 -1.75 0.67 10.66
CA ASN A 85 -1.79 1.89 9.83
C ASN A 85 -0.41 2.48 9.48
N LYS A 86 0.68 1.98 10.09
CA LYS A 86 2.06 2.46 9.88
C LYS A 86 3.03 1.36 9.42
N LEU A 87 2.55 0.13 9.28
CA LEU A 87 3.41 -1.00 8.93
C LEU A 87 2.69 -1.97 7.99
N THR A 88 3.19 -2.07 6.77
CA THR A 88 2.80 -3.07 5.77
C THR A 88 3.96 -4.03 5.53
N GLU A 89 3.69 -5.32 5.41
CA GLU A 89 4.67 -6.34 5.06
C GLU A 89 4.37 -6.91 3.68
N VAL A 90 5.37 -6.93 2.79
CA VAL A 90 5.31 -7.63 1.51
C VAL A 90 5.83 -9.05 1.72
N ILE A 91 4.93 -10.04 1.64
CA ILE A 91 5.26 -11.44 1.90
C ILE A 91 5.66 -12.17 0.62
N LYS A 92 5.00 -11.83 -0.51
CA LYS A 92 5.23 -12.44 -1.83
C LYS A 92 4.87 -11.46 -2.93
N GLY A 93 5.54 -11.55 -4.08
CA GLY A 93 5.19 -10.82 -5.30
C GLY A 93 5.68 -9.39 -5.33
N SER A 94 4.90 -8.50 -5.91
CA SER A 94 5.34 -7.12 -6.12
C SER A 94 4.22 -6.08 -5.95
N VAL A 95 4.61 -4.91 -5.47
CA VAL A 95 3.71 -3.80 -5.19
C VAL A 95 4.33 -2.47 -5.60
N HIS A 96 3.55 -1.62 -6.24
CA HIS A 96 3.83 -0.20 -6.38
C HIS A 96 2.92 0.55 -5.40
N ALA A 97 3.49 1.42 -4.58
CA ALA A 97 2.71 2.19 -3.63
C ALA A 97 3.07 3.67 -3.70
N VAL A 98 2.04 4.51 -3.58
CA VAL A 98 2.15 5.96 -3.48
C VAL A 98 1.67 6.36 -2.10
N PHE A 99 2.54 7.00 -1.35
CA PHE A 99 2.29 7.42 0.01
C PHE A 99 2.12 8.93 0.09
N SER A 100 1.07 9.36 0.75
CA SER A 100 0.89 10.75 1.14
C SER A 100 2.00 11.21 2.08
N LYS A 101 2.22 12.52 2.17
CA LYS A 101 3.21 13.08 3.10
C LYS A 101 2.80 12.81 4.54
N GLN A 102 3.63 12.13 5.29
CA GLN A 102 3.37 11.71 6.66
C GLN A 102 4.15 12.56 7.67
N LYS A 103 3.56 12.77 8.85
CA LYS A 103 4.28 13.36 10.00
C LYS A 103 5.24 12.32 10.59
N ASP A 104 4.80 11.08 10.69
CA ASP A 104 5.56 9.95 11.20
C ASP A 104 5.97 9.02 10.07
N GLU A 105 7.07 8.32 10.22
CA GLU A 105 7.55 7.35 9.25
C GLU A 105 6.61 6.16 9.15
N LEU A 106 6.11 5.88 7.94
CA LEU A 106 5.49 4.61 7.60
C LEU A 106 6.57 3.59 7.26
N LYS A 107 6.29 2.31 7.45
CA LYS A 107 7.24 1.23 7.19
C LYS A 107 6.67 0.19 6.26
N VAL A 108 7.48 -0.20 5.28
CA VAL A 108 7.21 -1.36 4.42
C VAL A 108 8.28 -2.40 4.72
N LYS A 109 7.89 -3.51 5.34
CA LYS A 109 8.77 -4.63 5.65
C LYS A 109 8.87 -5.56 4.46
N ILE A 110 10.06 -6.04 4.20
CA ILE A 110 10.40 -7.05 3.19
C ILE A 110 11.31 -8.12 3.82
N PRO A 111 11.52 -9.29 3.22
CA PRO A 111 12.32 -10.36 3.84
C PRO A 111 13.74 -9.94 4.23
N GLN A 112 14.37 -9.04 3.50
CA GLN A 112 15.76 -8.63 3.71
C GLN A 112 15.92 -7.32 4.49
N GLY A 113 14.83 -6.67 4.92
CA GLY A 113 14.91 -5.41 5.65
C GLY A 113 13.61 -4.63 5.72
N THR A 114 13.72 -3.35 6.02
CA THR A 114 12.57 -2.44 6.17
C THR A 114 12.83 -1.13 5.42
N ILE A 115 11.81 -0.64 4.74
CA ILE A 115 11.80 0.62 4.03
C ILE A 115 10.96 1.62 4.84
N GLY A 116 11.61 2.66 5.36
CA GLY A 116 10.94 3.81 5.98
C GLY A 116 10.49 4.81 4.92
N ILE A 117 9.26 5.27 5.03
CA ILE A 117 8.56 6.10 4.05
C ILE A 117 8.25 7.48 4.65
N ARG A 118 8.58 8.54 3.92
CA ARG A 118 8.32 9.92 4.34
C ARG A 118 7.54 10.75 3.30
N GLY A 119 6.61 10.10 2.60
CA GLY A 119 5.85 10.71 1.49
C GLY A 119 6.59 10.54 0.17
N THR A 120 6.31 9.45 -0.52
CA THR A 120 7.06 9.01 -1.69
C THR A 120 6.27 7.98 -2.49
N SER A 121 6.75 7.66 -3.67
CA SER A 121 6.33 6.48 -4.42
C SER A 121 7.45 5.45 -4.45
N ILE A 122 7.11 4.22 -4.18
CA ILE A 122 8.04 3.09 -4.20
C ILE A 122 7.52 1.95 -5.05
N PHE A 123 8.44 1.17 -5.60
CA PHE A 123 8.15 -0.13 -6.16
C PHE A 123 9.02 -1.19 -5.48
N VAL A 124 8.39 -2.27 -5.06
CA VAL A 124 9.03 -3.44 -4.45
C VAL A 124 8.68 -4.68 -5.26
N ASP A 125 9.66 -5.54 -5.51
CA ASP A 125 9.48 -6.84 -6.15
C ASP A 125 10.35 -7.89 -5.47
N LEU A 126 9.72 -8.87 -4.87
CA LEU A 126 10.43 -9.95 -4.20
C LEU A 126 10.91 -10.99 -5.20
N GLU A 127 12.16 -11.40 -5.09
CA GLU A 127 12.79 -12.47 -5.89
C GLU A 127 13.28 -13.61 -4.97
N PRO A 128 12.36 -14.46 -4.45
CA PRO A 128 12.70 -15.49 -3.46
C PRO A 128 13.76 -16.47 -3.96
N SER A 129 13.74 -16.84 -5.25
CA SER A 129 14.72 -17.74 -5.87
C SER A 129 16.15 -17.19 -5.86
N LYS A 130 16.32 -15.88 -5.66
CA LYS A 130 17.61 -15.19 -5.60
C LYS A 130 17.90 -14.65 -4.20
N ASN A 131 17.03 -14.97 -3.23
CA ASN A 131 17.07 -14.46 -1.85
C ASN A 131 17.33 -12.95 -1.78
N ARG A 132 16.60 -12.19 -2.60
CA ARG A 132 16.71 -10.73 -2.67
C ARG A 132 15.39 -10.06 -2.94
N SER A 133 15.31 -8.77 -2.63
CA SER A 133 14.17 -7.90 -2.95
C SER A 133 14.65 -6.72 -3.79
N TYR A 134 14.06 -6.55 -4.96
CA TYR A 134 14.25 -5.34 -5.73
C TYR A 134 13.45 -4.19 -5.09
N PHE A 135 14.05 -3.01 -5.06
CA PHE A 135 13.45 -1.79 -4.55
C PHE A 135 13.75 -0.62 -5.48
N CYS A 136 12.75 0.20 -5.73
CA CYS A 136 12.90 1.48 -6.42
C CYS A 136 12.22 2.58 -5.59
N ASN A 137 12.97 3.62 -5.23
CA ASN A 137 12.40 4.89 -4.82
C ASN A 137 12.10 5.69 -6.08
N CYS A 138 10.83 5.79 -6.44
CA CYS A 138 10.40 6.46 -7.67
C CYS A 138 10.57 7.97 -7.55
N TYR A 139 10.22 8.53 -6.40
CA TYR A 139 10.47 9.94 -6.01
C TYR A 139 10.30 10.10 -4.50
N GLY A 140 10.78 11.24 -3.95
CA GLY A 140 10.71 11.55 -2.52
C GLY A 140 11.84 10.94 -1.71
N GLU A 141 11.64 10.78 -0.40
CA GLU A 141 12.65 10.30 0.54
C GLU A 141 12.24 8.95 1.16
N THR A 142 13.16 8.00 1.13
CA THR A 142 13.05 6.72 1.83
C THR A 142 14.29 6.45 2.67
N VAL A 143 14.09 5.73 3.77
CA VAL A 143 15.16 5.29 4.67
C VAL A 143 15.18 3.77 4.69
N LEU A 144 16.32 3.18 4.43
CA LEU A 144 16.50 1.73 4.37
C LEU A 144 17.13 1.21 5.64
N TYR A 145 16.52 0.17 6.22
CA TYR A 145 16.99 -0.50 7.42
C TYR A 145 17.21 -1.99 7.14
N ASP A 146 18.17 -2.61 7.82
CA ASP A 146 18.31 -4.06 7.86
C ASP A 146 17.24 -4.72 8.77
N ASN A 147 17.30 -6.04 8.90
CA ASN A 147 16.37 -6.79 9.74
C ASN A 147 16.54 -6.55 11.26
N GLU A 148 17.67 -5.97 11.65
CA GLU A 148 17.98 -5.59 13.04
C GLU A 148 17.54 -4.14 13.34
N GLY A 149 17.01 -3.43 12.32
CA GLY A 149 16.59 -2.03 12.43
C GLY A 149 17.72 -1.03 12.32
N LYS A 150 18.92 -1.45 11.94
CA LYS A 150 20.05 -0.57 11.72
C LYS A 150 19.93 0.14 10.39
N LEU A 151 20.23 1.43 10.39
CA LEU A 151 20.23 2.25 9.18
C LEU A 151 21.25 1.75 8.15
N ILE A 152 20.77 1.40 6.97
CA ILE A 152 21.62 1.07 5.81
C ILE A 152 21.90 2.34 4.99
N LYS A 153 20.83 3.07 4.60
CA LYS A 153 20.94 4.21 3.69
C LYS A 153 19.68 5.06 3.67
N THR A 154 19.84 6.36 3.47
CA THR A 154 18.76 7.27 3.04
C THR A 154 18.85 7.48 1.52
N ILE A 155 17.72 7.41 0.84
CA ILE A 155 17.61 7.64 -0.61
C ILE A 155 16.64 8.78 -0.85
N VAL A 156 17.13 9.87 -1.45
CA VAL A 156 16.31 10.95 -1.98
C VAL A 156 16.31 10.83 -3.50
N SER A 157 15.13 10.81 -4.10
CA SER A 157 14.96 10.66 -5.55
C SER A 157 14.00 11.71 -6.09
N ASP A 158 14.35 12.27 -7.22
CA ASP A 158 13.52 13.08 -8.11
C ASP A 158 13.15 12.31 -9.40
N GLY A 159 13.64 11.07 -9.53
CA GLY A 159 13.41 10.18 -10.65
C GLY A 159 14.16 8.85 -10.50
N HIS A 160 13.47 7.84 -9.95
CA HIS A 160 13.84 6.42 -9.93
C HIS A 160 15.27 6.07 -9.50
N LYS A 161 15.52 5.97 -8.22
CA LYS A 161 16.75 5.38 -7.67
C LYS A 161 16.45 3.96 -7.18
N SER A 162 17.06 2.96 -7.82
CA SER A 162 16.76 1.55 -7.59
C SER A 162 17.97 0.73 -7.15
N GLY A 163 17.69 -0.42 -6.57
CA GLY A 163 18.68 -1.40 -6.16
C GLY A 163 18.05 -2.68 -5.63
N ALA A 164 18.86 -3.53 -5.03
CA ALA A 164 18.38 -4.70 -4.34
C ALA A 164 18.85 -4.77 -2.90
N PHE A 165 17.93 -5.17 -2.02
CA PHE A 165 18.28 -5.74 -0.74
C PHE A 165 18.72 -7.19 -0.96
N THR A 166 19.83 -7.54 -0.39
CA THR A 166 20.41 -8.88 -0.47
C THR A 166 20.39 -9.54 0.91
N ASP A 167 20.57 -10.86 0.95
CA ASP A 167 20.55 -11.68 2.15
C ASP A 167 21.61 -11.31 3.20
N ASP A 168 22.69 -10.66 2.77
CA ASP A 168 23.74 -10.14 3.66
C ASP A 168 23.37 -8.79 4.32
N GLY A 169 22.09 -8.38 4.26
CA GLY A 169 21.60 -7.13 4.86
C GLY A 169 22.09 -5.86 4.17
N LYS A 170 22.58 -5.96 2.93
CA LYS A 170 23.09 -4.82 2.17
C LYS A 170 22.12 -4.38 1.09
N PHE A 171 22.19 -3.10 0.77
CA PHE A 171 21.53 -2.54 -0.38
C PHE A 171 22.54 -2.25 -1.49
N ARG A 172 22.36 -2.89 -2.64
CA ARG A 172 23.22 -2.74 -3.82
C ARG A 172 22.48 -1.95 -4.91
N PRO A 173 22.95 -0.76 -5.29
CA PRO A 173 22.31 0.02 -6.35
C PRO A 173 22.29 -0.76 -7.68
N TYR A 174 21.17 -0.63 -8.40
CA TYR A 174 21.05 -1.08 -9.78
C TYR A 174 20.81 0.11 -10.70
N PHE A 175 21.27 -0.01 -11.94
CA PHE A 175 20.81 0.87 -13.00
C PHE A 175 19.38 0.51 -13.40
N HIS A 176 18.66 1.50 -13.86
CA HIS A 176 17.22 1.51 -14.18
C HIS A 176 16.73 0.36 -15.10
N ASN A 177 17.62 -0.29 -15.83
CA ASN A 177 17.32 -1.34 -16.80
C ASN A 177 16.63 -2.58 -16.22
N TYR A 178 16.64 -2.80 -14.90
CA TYR A 178 16.01 -3.98 -14.30
C TYR A 178 14.47 -3.95 -14.50
N LEU A 179 13.82 -2.84 -14.19
CA LEU A 179 12.38 -2.70 -14.38
C LEU A 179 12.01 -2.71 -15.86
N PHE A 180 12.81 -2.06 -16.69
CA PHE A 180 12.60 -2.04 -18.12
C PHE A 180 12.67 -3.44 -18.72
N ASN A 181 13.66 -4.25 -18.36
CA ASN A 181 13.83 -5.61 -18.88
C ASN A 181 12.76 -6.58 -18.36
N LYS A 182 12.36 -6.46 -17.09
CA LYS A 182 11.36 -7.36 -16.48
C LYS A 182 9.92 -6.96 -16.83
N TYR A 183 9.68 -5.68 -17.00
CA TYR A 183 8.35 -5.11 -17.23
C TYR A 183 8.35 -4.14 -18.42
N ALA A 184 9.00 -4.51 -19.53
CA ALA A 184 9.24 -3.63 -20.69
C ALA A 184 8.00 -2.89 -21.22
N LYS A 185 6.80 -3.41 -20.95
CA LYS A 185 5.52 -2.77 -21.25
C LYS A 185 4.89 -2.05 -20.05
N ASN A 186 5.56 -2.06 -18.88
CA ASN A 186 5.04 -1.58 -17.60
C ASN A 186 6.07 -0.68 -16.91
N HIS A 187 6.61 0.30 -17.63
CA HIS A 187 7.44 1.35 -17.05
C HIS A 187 6.73 2.04 -15.87
N PRO A 188 7.43 2.56 -14.84
CA PRO A 188 6.81 3.26 -13.70
C PRO A 188 5.76 4.32 -14.05
N ARG A 189 5.90 5.02 -15.19
CA ARG A 189 4.85 5.92 -15.69
C ARG A 189 3.50 5.25 -15.91
N ILE A 190 3.49 3.96 -16.28
CA ILE A 190 2.24 3.19 -16.43
C ILE A 190 1.59 2.91 -15.08
N PHE A 191 2.37 2.84 -14.01
CA PHE A 191 1.82 2.72 -12.64
C PHE A 191 1.14 4.02 -12.21
N ASP A 192 1.75 5.17 -12.51
CA ASP A 192 1.16 6.48 -12.24
C ASP A 192 -0.13 6.65 -13.05
N ASP A 193 -0.14 6.25 -14.34
CA ASP A 193 -1.33 6.25 -15.18
C ASP A 193 -2.44 5.33 -14.65
N GLU A 194 -2.09 4.16 -14.11
CA GLU A 194 -3.06 3.24 -13.51
C GLU A 194 -3.62 3.79 -12.19
N MET A 195 -2.80 4.42 -11.38
CA MET A 195 -3.24 5.11 -10.17
C MET A 195 -4.15 6.29 -10.52
N GLU A 196 -3.81 7.04 -11.57
CA GLU A 196 -4.65 8.13 -12.06
C GLU A 196 -6.01 7.64 -12.57
N LYS A 197 -6.05 6.52 -13.30
CA LYS A 197 -7.30 5.87 -13.72
C LYS A 197 -8.16 5.43 -12.54
N ALA A 198 -7.55 5.05 -11.43
CA ALA A 198 -8.24 4.72 -10.19
C ALA A 198 -8.70 5.96 -9.39
N GLY A 199 -8.48 7.16 -9.94
CA GLY A 199 -8.88 8.41 -9.30
C GLY A 199 -7.80 9.05 -8.43
N CYS A 200 -6.58 8.53 -8.47
CA CYS A 200 -5.43 9.13 -7.81
C CYS A 200 -4.75 10.14 -8.74
N ILE A 201 -4.64 11.38 -8.33
CA ILE A 201 -3.79 12.37 -9.01
C ILE A 201 -2.45 12.41 -8.27
N VAL A 202 -1.40 11.92 -8.91
CA VAL A 202 -0.04 12.00 -8.38
C VAL A 202 0.52 13.39 -8.69
N LYS A 203 0.61 14.23 -7.66
CA LYS A 203 1.21 15.56 -7.76
C LYS A 203 2.15 15.79 -6.58
N ASP A 204 3.35 16.27 -6.85
CA ASP A 204 4.36 16.62 -5.82
C ASP A 204 4.58 15.50 -4.79
N SER A 205 4.68 14.25 -5.24
CA SER A 205 4.83 13.06 -4.39
C SER A 205 3.59 12.71 -3.55
N HIS A 206 2.42 13.18 -3.94
CA HIS A 206 1.17 12.93 -3.23
C HIS A 206 0.12 12.37 -4.16
N CYS A 207 -0.65 11.42 -3.67
CA CYS A 207 -1.86 10.97 -4.32
C CYS A 207 -3.07 11.66 -3.69
N THR A 208 -3.84 12.39 -4.52
CA THR A 208 -5.13 12.97 -4.13
C THR A 208 -6.23 12.33 -4.96
N LEU A 209 -7.40 12.07 -4.36
CA LEU A 209 -8.57 11.64 -5.13
C LEU A 209 -9.09 12.78 -5.98
N LYS A 210 -9.47 12.48 -7.22
CA LYS A 210 -10.34 13.36 -8.00
C LYS A 210 -11.67 13.47 -7.24
N SER A 211 -11.98 14.68 -6.80
CA SER A 211 -13.30 15.03 -6.24
C SER A 211 -14.38 14.95 -7.32
#